data_a24e91ecfcc11c5b7e83e8a546c9ca15
#
_entry.id   a24e91ecfcc11c5b7e83e8a546c9ca15
#
_cell.length_a   1.000
_cell.length_b   1.000
_cell.length_c   1.000
_cell.angle_alpha   90.00
_cell.angle_beta   90.00
_cell.angle_gamma   90.00
#
_symmetry.space_group_name_H-M   'P 1'
#
loop_
_entity.id
_entity.type
_entity.pdbx_description
1 polymer ?
#
loop_
_entity_poly.entity_id
_entity_poly.type
_entity_poly.pdbx_seq_one_letter_code
_entity_poly.pdbx_strand_id
1 'polypeptide(L)'
;MLKKIQERIFPFFIALSALSVSASAAFYSISGLSKLFAGAAFAVIVMAASLEVAKLVIASLLYQYRKTLPILLKVYLSIACVVLILITSMGIYGFLSAAYQDTANKEGNIEARIVLIETKRDNVQEQLEVYTEEKTSINTAITDLRNGLANNTIQYRDRETGQIITTTSSSTRRALEKQLDQAILRQTEINGKVDSLNTKIFEYETEIVETRIKDGSTSELGPLKYLSGLTGTPMDKIINYLLLTIIFVFDPLAIALVIAANFAFE
;
A
#
# COMPACT_ATOMS: atom_id res chain seq x y z
N MET A 1 -29.80 47.61 -15.77
CA MET A 1 -30.33 46.87 -14.63
C MET A 1 -29.39 45.71 -14.22
N LEU A 2 -28.93 44.89 -15.13
CA LEU A 2 -28.01 43.76 -14.87
C LEU A 2 -26.69 44.18 -14.22
N LYS A 3 -26.04 45.27 -14.68
CA LYS A 3 -24.78 45.78 -14.05
C LYS A 3 -24.94 46.16 -12.58
N LYS A 4 -26.04 46.84 -12.19
CA LYS A 4 -26.32 47.19 -10.80
C LYS A 4 -26.64 45.97 -9.91
N ILE A 5 -27.24 44.95 -10.49
CA ILE A 5 -27.45 43.67 -9.76
C ILE A 5 -26.13 42.93 -9.56
N GLN A 6 -25.29 42.92 -10.57
CA GLN A 6 -23.97 42.29 -10.53
C GLN A 6 -23.04 43.00 -9.50
N GLU A 7 -23.02 44.32 -9.48
CA GLU A 7 -22.26 45.13 -8.51
C GLU A 7 -22.69 44.92 -7.04
N ARG A 8 -23.98 44.56 -6.80
CA ARG A 8 -24.46 44.26 -5.43
C ARG A 8 -24.29 42.81 -5.00
N ILE A 9 -24.36 41.87 -5.98
CA ILE A 9 -24.31 40.44 -5.67
C ILE A 9 -22.87 39.91 -5.61
N PHE A 10 -21.96 40.49 -6.40
CA PHE A 10 -20.57 40.06 -6.47
C PHE A 10 -19.80 40.15 -5.12
N PRO A 11 -19.89 41.22 -4.33
CA PRO A 11 -19.30 41.29 -2.99
C PRO A 11 -19.79 40.16 -2.06
N PHE A 12 -21.07 39.80 -2.17
CA PHE A 12 -21.63 38.68 -1.40
C PHE A 12 -21.03 37.34 -1.75
N PHE A 13 -20.78 37.06 -3.06
CA PHE A 13 -20.08 35.87 -3.48
C PHE A 13 -18.62 35.83 -2.99
N ILE A 14 -17.92 36.96 -3.00
CA ILE A 14 -16.56 37.04 -2.44
C ILE A 14 -16.60 36.70 -0.94
N ALA A 15 -17.53 37.28 -0.18
CA ALA A 15 -17.67 37.02 1.25
C ALA A 15 -18.01 35.55 1.53
N LEU A 16 -18.92 34.95 0.77
CA LEU A 16 -19.29 33.55 0.89
C LEU A 16 -18.09 32.64 0.59
N SER A 17 -17.33 32.93 -0.47
CA SER A 17 -16.11 32.21 -0.83
C SER A 17 -15.04 32.37 0.28
N ALA A 18 -14.85 33.56 0.80
CA ALA A 18 -13.92 33.82 1.90
C ALA A 18 -14.28 33.00 3.14
N LEU A 19 -15.56 33.00 3.53
CA LEU A 19 -16.03 32.21 4.68
C LEU A 19 -15.87 30.70 4.45
N SER A 20 -16.17 30.20 3.25
CA SER A 20 -16.03 28.80 2.90
C SER A 20 -14.57 28.33 3.00
N VAL A 21 -13.64 29.06 2.39
CA VAL A 21 -12.20 28.76 2.43
C VAL A 21 -11.68 28.86 3.86
N SER A 22 -12.07 29.92 4.59
CA SER A 22 -11.65 30.10 5.99
C SER A 22 -12.17 29.00 6.91
N ALA A 23 -13.42 28.57 6.74
CA ALA A 23 -14.01 27.49 7.52
C ALA A 23 -13.32 26.15 7.24
N SER A 24 -13.00 25.87 5.98
CA SER A 24 -12.24 24.68 5.60
C SER A 24 -10.82 24.70 6.16
N ALA A 25 -10.12 25.82 6.04
CA ALA A 25 -8.77 26.00 6.61
C ALA A 25 -8.78 25.82 8.12
N ALA A 26 -9.77 26.40 8.82
CA ALA A 26 -9.95 26.26 10.26
C ALA A 26 -10.18 24.79 10.66
N PHE A 27 -11.06 24.07 9.93
CA PHE A 27 -11.33 22.66 10.20
C PHE A 27 -10.06 21.82 10.11
N TYR A 28 -9.28 21.95 9.04
CA TYR A 28 -8.05 21.18 8.85
C TYR A 28 -6.95 21.58 9.85
N SER A 29 -6.80 22.88 10.12
CA SER A 29 -5.84 23.40 11.09
C SER A 29 -6.12 22.89 12.50
N ILE A 30 -7.37 23.05 12.99
CA ILE A 30 -7.80 22.60 14.32
C ILE A 30 -7.67 21.09 14.46
N SER A 31 -8.14 20.34 13.45
CA SER A 31 -8.07 18.87 13.45
C SER A 31 -6.63 18.36 13.45
N GLY A 32 -5.74 19.02 12.70
CA GLY A 32 -4.32 18.65 12.66
C GLY A 32 -3.61 18.95 13.97
N LEU A 33 -3.79 20.16 14.53
CA LEU A 33 -3.20 20.51 15.82
C LEU A 33 -3.70 19.60 16.95
N SER A 34 -5.00 19.25 16.97
CA SER A 34 -5.55 18.34 17.99
C SER A 34 -4.95 16.94 17.91
N LYS A 35 -4.64 16.43 16.71
CA LYS A 35 -3.97 15.14 16.51
C LYS A 35 -2.51 15.18 16.97
N LEU A 36 -1.79 16.28 16.72
CA LEU A 36 -0.40 16.44 17.19
C LEU A 36 -0.30 16.45 18.73
N PHE A 37 -1.33 16.92 19.42
CA PHE A 37 -1.40 16.99 20.88
C PHE A 37 -2.53 16.11 21.44
N ALA A 38 -2.59 14.85 21.04
CA ALA A 38 -3.68 13.93 21.38
C ALA A 38 -3.97 13.83 22.88
N GLY A 39 -2.95 13.96 23.76
CA GLY A 39 -3.12 13.96 25.23
C GLY A 39 -3.87 15.18 25.79
N ALA A 40 -4.01 16.26 25.01
CA ALA A 40 -4.69 17.50 25.39
C ALA A 40 -5.64 17.99 24.28
N ALA A 41 -6.20 17.09 23.49
CA ALA A 41 -6.92 17.40 22.26
C ALA A 41 -8.02 18.45 22.44
N PHE A 42 -8.85 18.35 23.50
CA PHE A 42 -9.91 19.31 23.74
C PHE A 42 -9.39 20.75 24.00
N ALA A 43 -8.37 20.88 24.84
CA ALA A 43 -7.77 22.18 25.11
C ALA A 43 -7.15 22.80 23.85
N VAL A 44 -6.51 21.97 23.03
CA VAL A 44 -5.91 22.40 21.76
C VAL A 44 -6.97 22.79 20.73
N ILE A 45 -8.12 22.10 20.66
CA ILE A 45 -9.25 22.49 19.81
C ILE A 45 -9.75 23.89 20.17
N VAL A 46 -9.97 24.17 21.46
CA VAL A 46 -10.44 25.49 21.92
C VAL A 46 -9.42 26.57 21.59
N MET A 47 -8.14 26.31 21.87
CA MET A 47 -7.05 27.24 21.56
C MET A 47 -6.95 27.48 20.05
N ALA A 48 -6.88 26.46 19.24
CA ALA A 48 -6.73 26.56 17.79
C ALA A 48 -7.92 27.28 17.15
N ALA A 49 -9.15 26.97 17.57
CA ALA A 49 -10.34 27.67 17.11
C ALA A 49 -10.27 29.19 17.43
N SER A 50 -9.81 29.55 18.63
CA SER A 50 -9.62 30.95 19.02
C SER A 50 -8.56 31.64 18.16
N LEU A 51 -7.46 30.97 17.83
CA LEU A 51 -6.40 31.50 16.97
C LEU A 51 -6.89 31.71 15.52
N GLU A 52 -7.72 30.81 15.00
CA GLU A 52 -8.31 30.95 13.66
C GLU A 52 -9.22 32.19 13.57
N VAL A 53 -10.07 32.38 14.56
CA VAL A 53 -10.92 33.60 14.65
C VAL A 53 -10.06 34.82 14.78
N ALA A 54 -9.05 34.83 15.67
CA ALA A 54 -8.15 35.96 15.88
C ALA A 54 -7.41 36.35 14.59
N LYS A 55 -6.94 35.39 13.82
CA LYS A 55 -6.27 35.62 12.52
C LYS A 55 -7.13 36.39 11.54
N LEU A 56 -8.40 36.03 11.38
CA LEU A 56 -9.33 36.70 10.47
C LEU A 56 -9.68 38.11 10.96
N VAL A 57 -9.90 38.25 12.27
CA VAL A 57 -10.18 39.56 12.90
C VAL A 57 -8.99 40.50 12.77
N ILE A 58 -7.77 40.04 13.04
CA ILE A 58 -6.55 40.84 12.90
C ILE A 58 -6.34 41.29 11.46
N ALA A 59 -6.53 40.36 10.48
CA ALA A 59 -6.41 40.69 9.06
C ALA A 59 -7.41 41.76 8.63
N SER A 60 -8.68 41.63 9.04
CA SER A 60 -9.74 42.59 8.75
C SER A 60 -9.45 43.95 9.42
N LEU A 61 -9.02 43.97 10.68
CA LEU A 61 -8.66 45.14 11.43
C LEU A 61 -7.48 45.89 10.80
N LEU A 62 -6.43 45.18 10.40
CA LEU A 62 -5.28 45.77 9.72
C LEU A 62 -5.67 46.42 8.40
N TYR A 63 -6.63 45.83 7.69
CA TYR A 63 -7.13 46.42 6.45
C TYR A 63 -8.02 47.64 6.68
N GLN A 64 -9.08 47.50 7.49
CA GLN A 64 -10.09 48.56 7.68
C GLN A 64 -9.49 49.80 8.37
N TYR A 65 -8.65 49.61 9.37
CA TYR A 65 -8.06 50.69 10.18
C TYR A 65 -6.63 51.05 9.80
N ARG A 66 -6.18 50.67 8.58
CA ARG A 66 -4.81 50.87 8.10
C ARG A 66 -4.28 52.29 8.22
N LYS A 67 -5.18 53.32 8.20
CA LYS A 67 -4.81 54.75 8.28
C LYS A 67 -4.84 55.28 9.71
N THR A 68 -5.62 54.70 10.61
CA THR A 68 -5.88 55.21 11.97
C THR A 68 -5.08 54.46 13.04
N LEU A 69 -4.63 53.24 12.78
CA LEU A 69 -3.83 52.45 13.72
C LEU A 69 -2.46 53.08 13.98
N PRO A 70 -2.02 53.21 15.28
CA PRO A 70 -0.65 53.55 15.61
C PRO A 70 0.36 52.61 14.97
N ILE A 71 1.50 53.15 14.54
CA ILE A 71 2.49 52.38 13.78
C ILE A 71 3.00 51.15 14.56
N LEU A 72 3.22 51.31 15.87
CA LEU A 72 3.69 50.24 16.76
C LEU A 72 2.69 49.06 16.78
N LEU A 73 1.39 49.39 16.94
CA LEU A 73 0.33 48.36 16.96
C LEU A 73 0.17 47.68 15.61
N LYS A 74 0.28 48.42 14.51
CA LYS A 74 0.23 47.89 13.15
C LYS A 74 1.36 46.88 12.91
N VAL A 75 2.59 47.20 13.29
CA VAL A 75 3.75 46.30 13.14
C VAL A 75 3.56 45.05 14.00
N TYR A 76 3.17 45.23 15.27
CA TYR A 76 2.91 44.10 16.18
C TYR A 76 1.83 43.15 15.63
N LEU A 77 0.67 43.68 15.22
CA LEU A 77 -0.42 42.85 14.67
C LEU A 77 -0.06 42.20 13.35
N SER A 78 0.77 42.86 12.51
CA SER A 78 1.24 42.22 11.25
C SER A 78 2.16 41.03 11.53
N ILE A 79 3.09 41.17 12.48
CA ILE A 79 3.97 40.05 12.89
C ILE A 79 3.14 38.94 13.53
N ALA A 80 2.21 39.32 14.44
CA ALA A 80 1.31 38.36 15.08
C ALA A 80 0.49 37.56 14.02
N CYS A 81 -0.02 38.25 12.99
CA CYS A 81 -0.76 37.60 11.90
C CYS A 81 0.12 36.58 11.15
N VAL A 82 1.36 36.95 10.83
CA VAL A 82 2.31 36.03 10.18
C VAL A 82 2.60 34.79 11.05
N VAL A 83 2.83 34.99 12.35
CA VAL A 83 3.06 33.90 13.30
C VAL A 83 1.84 32.98 13.40
N LEU A 84 0.62 33.59 13.47
CA LEU A 84 -0.62 32.79 13.46
C LEU A 84 -0.78 31.97 12.20
N ILE A 85 -0.49 32.53 11.02
CA ILE A 85 -0.49 31.81 9.76
C ILE A 85 0.45 30.61 9.84
N LEU A 86 1.68 30.78 10.30
CA LEU A 86 2.64 29.70 10.43
C LEU A 86 2.17 28.58 11.36
N ILE A 87 1.59 28.94 12.53
CA ILE A 87 1.07 27.94 13.48
C ILE A 87 -0.12 27.19 12.89
N THR A 88 -1.07 27.89 12.27
CA THR A 88 -2.26 27.26 11.68
C THR A 88 -1.92 26.42 10.44
N SER A 89 -0.95 26.87 9.64
CA SER A 89 -0.40 26.11 8.51
C SER A 89 0.26 24.82 8.95
N MET A 90 0.96 24.79 10.11
CA MET A 90 1.48 23.53 10.67
C MET A 90 0.36 22.56 11.07
N GLY A 91 -0.78 23.07 11.53
CA GLY A 91 -1.95 22.24 11.79
C GLY A 91 -2.47 21.55 10.52
N ILE A 92 -2.63 22.31 9.43
CA ILE A 92 -3.06 21.76 8.14
C ILE A 92 -2.03 20.72 7.63
N TYR A 93 -0.74 21.02 7.74
CA TYR A 93 0.32 20.09 7.39
C TYR A 93 0.22 18.79 8.17
N GLY A 94 0.04 18.87 9.49
CA GLY A 94 -0.10 17.69 10.35
C GLY A 94 -1.32 16.85 9.99
N PHE A 95 -2.45 17.48 9.66
CA PHE A 95 -3.67 16.78 9.22
C PHE A 95 -3.47 16.00 7.91
N LEU A 96 -2.96 16.70 6.89
CA LEU A 96 -2.76 16.11 5.56
C LEU A 96 -1.64 15.06 5.55
N SER A 97 -0.56 15.32 6.30
CA SER A 97 0.55 14.36 6.45
C SER A 97 0.10 13.09 7.15
N ALA A 98 -0.72 13.19 8.21
CA ALA A 98 -1.29 12.03 8.88
C ALA A 98 -2.20 11.23 7.95
N ALA A 99 -3.07 11.90 7.18
CA ALA A 99 -3.93 11.24 6.21
C ALA A 99 -3.13 10.50 5.13
N TYR A 100 -2.04 11.11 4.64
CA TYR A 100 -1.13 10.44 3.71
C TYR A 100 -0.47 9.21 4.35
N GLN A 101 0.05 9.34 5.57
CA GLN A 101 0.69 8.23 6.28
C GLN A 101 -0.28 7.07 6.52
N ASP A 102 -1.54 7.36 6.85
CA ASP A 102 -2.57 6.32 7.01
C ASP A 102 -2.79 5.54 5.71
N THR A 103 -2.84 6.24 4.57
CA THR A 103 -2.97 5.61 3.25
C THR A 103 -1.71 4.83 2.88
N ALA A 104 -0.52 5.39 3.08
CA ALA A 104 0.76 4.72 2.81
C ALA A 104 0.95 3.46 3.68
N ASN A 105 0.55 3.50 4.96
CA ASN A 105 0.61 2.34 5.85
C ASN A 105 -0.35 1.23 5.42
N LYS A 106 -1.55 1.57 4.95
CA LYS A 106 -2.48 0.57 4.39
C LYS A 106 -1.87 -0.14 3.18
N GLU A 107 -1.34 0.61 2.21
CA GLU A 107 -0.65 0.03 1.06
C GLU A 107 0.56 -0.81 1.46
N GLY A 108 1.39 -0.33 2.40
CA GLY A 108 2.54 -1.08 2.90
C GLY A 108 2.16 -2.39 3.60
N ASN A 109 1.06 -2.42 4.34
CA ASN A 109 0.54 -3.63 4.97
C ASN A 109 0.04 -4.66 3.95
N ILE A 110 -0.57 -4.21 2.85
CA ILE A 110 -1.01 -5.06 1.74
C ILE A 110 0.20 -5.68 1.05
N GLU A 111 1.20 -4.89 0.72
CA GLU A 111 2.45 -5.36 0.11
C GLU A 111 3.17 -6.38 1.00
N ALA A 112 3.29 -6.10 2.30
CA ALA A 112 3.87 -7.02 3.26
C ALA A 112 3.10 -8.36 3.34
N ARG A 113 1.76 -8.30 3.27
CA ARG A 113 0.93 -9.50 3.23
C ARG A 113 1.16 -10.31 1.96
N ILE A 114 1.24 -9.65 0.80
CA ILE A 114 1.53 -10.31 -0.48
C ILE A 114 2.90 -11.00 -0.41
N VAL A 115 3.94 -10.31 0.03
CA VAL A 115 5.29 -10.89 0.20
C VAL A 115 5.28 -12.11 1.12
N LEU A 116 4.49 -12.08 2.20
CA LEU A 116 4.35 -13.25 3.09
C LEU A 116 3.71 -14.44 2.38
N ILE A 117 2.67 -14.21 1.57
CA ILE A 117 2.01 -15.27 0.81
C ILE A 117 2.94 -15.79 -0.29
N GLU A 118 3.66 -14.92 -0.99
CA GLU A 118 4.68 -15.29 -1.98
C GLU A 118 5.76 -16.17 -1.35
N THR A 119 6.26 -15.81 -0.18
CA THR A 119 7.25 -16.63 0.56
C THR A 119 6.71 -18.03 0.89
N LYS A 120 5.43 -18.11 1.30
CA LYS A 120 4.79 -19.42 1.54
C LYS A 120 4.65 -20.24 0.27
N ARG A 121 4.25 -19.62 -0.84
CA ARG A 121 4.17 -20.26 -2.16
C ARG A 121 5.53 -20.79 -2.58
N ASP A 122 6.58 -19.99 -2.47
CA ASP A 122 7.94 -20.35 -2.88
C ASP A 122 8.48 -21.54 -2.05
N ASN A 123 8.22 -21.58 -0.75
CA ASN A 123 8.57 -22.71 0.10
C ASN A 123 7.83 -24.02 -0.32
N VAL A 124 6.58 -23.91 -0.76
CA VAL A 124 5.82 -25.07 -1.26
C VAL A 124 6.31 -25.48 -2.64
N GLN A 125 6.71 -24.53 -3.46
CA GLN A 125 7.29 -24.78 -4.78
C GLN A 125 8.63 -25.50 -4.69
N GLU A 126 9.49 -25.14 -3.75
CA GLU A 126 10.73 -25.85 -3.46
C GLU A 126 10.47 -27.30 -3.04
N GLN A 127 9.47 -27.54 -2.17
CA GLN A 127 9.05 -28.90 -1.82
C GLN A 127 8.53 -29.69 -3.04
N LEU A 128 7.76 -29.03 -3.91
CA LEU A 128 7.25 -29.65 -5.14
C LEU A 128 8.39 -30.07 -6.06
N GLU A 129 9.44 -29.27 -6.19
CA GLU A 129 10.61 -29.62 -6.99
C GLU A 129 11.28 -30.89 -6.48
N VAL A 130 11.52 -31.01 -5.16
CA VAL A 130 12.08 -32.21 -4.53
C VAL A 130 11.24 -33.46 -4.82
N TYR A 131 9.90 -33.38 -4.65
CA TYR A 131 9.03 -34.51 -4.94
C TYR A 131 8.93 -34.85 -6.45
N THR A 132 9.09 -33.86 -7.30
CA THR A 132 9.11 -34.05 -8.76
C THR A 132 10.39 -34.78 -9.20
N GLU A 133 11.54 -34.46 -8.62
CA GLU A 133 12.80 -35.17 -8.82
C GLU A 133 12.70 -36.62 -8.31
N GLU A 134 12.14 -36.81 -7.10
CA GLU A 134 11.92 -38.14 -6.53
C GLU A 134 10.97 -38.97 -7.45
N LYS A 135 9.90 -38.36 -7.95
CA LYS A 135 8.98 -38.99 -8.92
C LYS A 135 9.71 -39.46 -10.18
N THR A 136 10.61 -38.66 -10.71
CA THR A 136 11.40 -39.00 -11.88
C THR A 136 12.33 -40.16 -11.60
N SER A 137 13.00 -40.18 -10.45
CA SER A 137 13.87 -41.25 -9.99
C SER A 137 13.11 -42.57 -9.83
N ILE A 138 11.93 -42.54 -9.20
CA ILE A 138 11.09 -43.73 -9.01
C ILE A 138 10.56 -44.28 -10.36
N ASN A 139 10.17 -43.41 -11.28
CA ASN A 139 9.74 -43.84 -12.62
C ASN A 139 10.86 -44.56 -13.34
N THR A 140 12.08 -44.10 -13.23
CA THR A 140 13.26 -44.77 -13.78
C THR A 140 13.47 -46.14 -13.11
N ALA A 141 13.44 -46.19 -11.77
CA ALA A 141 13.58 -47.43 -11.00
C ALA A 141 12.49 -48.48 -11.36
N ILE A 142 11.24 -48.04 -11.52
CA ILE A 142 10.14 -48.93 -11.96
C ILE A 142 10.42 -49.48 -13.36
N THR A 143 10.93 -48.66 -14.26
CA THR A 143 11.29 -49.09 -15.62
C THR A 143 12.42 -50.12 -15.60
N ASP A 144 13.45 -49.90 -14.81
CA ASP A 144 14.59 -50.80 -14.66
C ASP A 144 14.18 -52.13 -14.01
N LEU A 145 13.32 -52.07 -12.97
CA LEU A 145 12.78 -53.29 -12.34
C LEU A 145 11.92 -54.10 -13.30
N ARG A 146 11.10 -53.48 -14.13
CA ARG A 146 10.32 -54.17 -15.18
C ARG A 146 11.23 -54.79 -16.22
N ASN A 147 12.26 -54.10 -16.67
CA ASN A 147 13.26 -54.62 -17.59
C ASN A 147 14.02 -55.81 -16.97
N GLY A 148 14.39 -55.71 -15.68
CA GLY A 148 15.01 -56.78 -14.93
C GLY A 148 14.12 -58.01 -14.80
N LEU A 149 12.82 -57.83 -14.59
CA LEU A 149 11.85 -58.93 -14.57
C LEU A 149 11.67 -59.62 -15.96
N ALA A 150 11.68 -58.82 -17.03
CA ALA A 150 11.56 -59.34 -18.39
C ALA A 150 12.78 -60.16 -18.81
N ASN A 151 13.97 -59.77 -18.36
CA ASN A 151 15.26 -60.36 -18.73
C ASN A 151 15.83 -61.34 -17.69
N ASN A 152 15.04 -61.72 -16.67
CA ASN A 152 15.50 -62.56 -15.55
C ASN A 152 15.70 -64.01 -15.96
N THR A 153 16.68 -64.24 -16.79
CA THR A 153 17.07 -65.57 -17.26
C THR A 153 18.48 -65.93 -16.78
N ILE A 154 18.61 -67.12 -16.25
CA ILE A 154 19.91 -67.66 -15.84
C ILE A 154 20.26 -68.78 -16.84
N GLN A 155 21.46 -68.75 -17.40
CA GLN A 155 22.00 -69.81 -18.24
C GLN A 155 22.99 -70.61 -17.42
N TYR A 156 22.76 -71.91 -17.35
CA TYR A 156 23.74 -72.81 -16.76
C TYR A 156 23.96 -74.01 -17.71
N ARG A 157 25.13 -74.59 -17.64
CA ARG A 157 25.49 -75.74 -18.41
C ARG A 157 25.17 -76.99 -17.60
N ASP A 158 24.29 -77.81 -18.13
CA ASP A 158 23.99 -79.09 -17.54
C ASP A 158 25.25 -79.96 -17.57
N ARG A 159 25.58 -80.56 -16.41
CA ARG A 159 26.81 -81.39 -16.26
C ARG A 159 26.69 -82.78 -16.96
N GLU A 160 25.51 -83.30 -17.12
CA GLU A 160 25.28 -84.59 -17.71
C GLU A 160 25.13 -84.57 -19.26
N THR A 161 24.39 -83.59 -19.76
CA THR A 161 24.11 -83.43 -21.16
C THR A 161 25.00 -82.44 -21.90
N GLY A 162 25.74 -81.63 -21.20
CA GLY A 162 26.58 -80.53 -21.76
C GLY A 162 25.79 -79.39 -22.41
N GLN A 163 24.47 -79.43 -22.39
CA GLN A 163 23.59 -78.45 -22.99
C GLN A 163 23.49 -77.21 -22.12
N ILE A 164 23.31 -76.03 -22.77
CA ILE A 164 23.04 -74.76 -22.06
C ILE A 164 21.53 -74.71 -21.81
N ILE A 165 21.16 -74.78 -20.54
CA ILE A 165 19.77 -74.67 -20.12
C ILE A 165 19.56 -73.21 -19.66
N THR A 166 18.58 -72.52 -20.25
CA THR A 166 18.12 -71.22 -19.87
C THR A 166 16.90 -71.37 -18.97
N THR A 167 16.99 -70.88 -17.73
CA THR A 167 15.88 -70.90 -16.78
C THR A 167 15.75 -69.58 -16.06
N THR A 168 14.59 -69.35 -15.47
CA THR A 168 14.36 -68.15 -14.63
C THR A 168 14.64 -68.43 -13.16
N SER A 169 15.40 -67.53 -12.49
CA SER A 169 15.59 -67.62 -11.04
C SER A 169 14.33 -67.18 -10.29
N SER A 170 13.64 -68.17 -9.70
CA SER A 170 12.41 -67.88 -8.94
C SER A 170 12.62 -67.00 -7.73
N SER A 171 13.78 -67.10 -7.07
CA SER A 171 14.13 -66.23 -5.91
C SER A 171 14.40 -64.79 -6.32
N THR A 172 15.18 -64.59 -7.39
CA THR A 172 15.48 -63.27 -7.94
C THR A 172 14.19 -62.60 -8.47
N ARG A 173 13.35 -63.35 -9.14
CA ARG A 173 12.05 -62.87 -9.64
C ARG A 173 11.17 -62.37 -8.51
N ARG A 174 11.01 -63.14 -7.41
CA ARG A 174 10.22 -62.72 -6.24
C ARG A 174 10.80 -61.48 -5.57
N ALA A 175 12.13 -61.34 -5.52
CA ALA A 175 12.77 -60.12 -4.97
C ALA A 175 12.49 -58.91 -5.83
N LEU A 176 12.59 -58.99 -7.16
CA LEU A 176 12.31 -57.92 -8.08
C LEU A 176 10.81 -57.55 -8.08
N GLU A 177 9.90 -58.50 -8.02
CA GLU A 177 8.46 -58.28 -7.88
C GLU A 177 8.14 -57.48 -6.61
N LYS A 178 8.74 -57.88 -5.46
CA LYS A 178 8.55 -57.14 -4.20
C LYS A 178 9.08 -55.72 -4.27
N GLN A 179 10.23 -55.48 -4.88
CA GLN A 179 10.79 -54.15 -5.07
C GLN A 179 9.93 -53.30 -6.01
N LEU A 180 9.40 -53.91 -7.08
CA LEU A 180 8.50 -53.23 -7.99
C LEU A 180 7.20 -52.80 -7.30
N ASP A 181 6.60 -53.68 -6.50
CA ASP A 181 5.40 -53.34 -5.72
C ASP A 181 5.68 -52.17 -4.74
N GLN A 182 6.80 -52.17 -4.04
CA GLN A 182 7.22 -51.10 -3.16
C GLN A 182 7.42 -49.78 -3.94
N ALA A 183 8.06 -49.82 -5.10
CA ALA A 183 8.27 -48.65 -5.94
C ALA A 183 6.95 -48.06 -6.45
N ILE A 184 5.99 -48.91 -6.85
CA ILE A 184 4.64 -48.50 -7.29
C ILE A 184 3.86 -47.86 -6.15
N LEU A 185 3.93 -48.45 -4.94
CA LEU A 185 3.32 -47.84 -3.75
C LEU A 185 3.91 -46.43 -3.46
N ARG A 186 5.24 -46.35 -3.51
CA ARG A 186 5.92 -45.04 -3.31
C ARG A 186 5.56 -44.03 -4.41
N GLN A 187 5.47 -44.44 -5.66
CA GLN A 187 5.02 -43.61 -6.78
C GLN A 187 3.62 -43.06 -6.53
N THR A 188 2.70 -43.88 -6.03
CA THR A 188 1.33 -43.44 -5.70
C THR A 188 1.32 -42.39 -4.58
N GLU A 189 2.13 -42.64 -3.54
CA GLU A 189 2.28 -41.67 -2.44
C GLU A 189 2.82 -40.34 -2.94
N ILE A 190 3.88 -40.34 -3.75
CA ILE A 190 4.48 -39.13 -4.31
C ILE A 190 3.52 -38.38 -5.22
N ASN A 191 2.78 -39.08 -6.07
CA ASN A 191 1.76 -38.44 -6.89
C ASN A 191 0.74 -37.69 -6.04
N GLY A 192 0.25 -38.30 -4.95
CA GLY A 192 -0.65 -37.65 -4.02
C GLY A 192 -0.02 -36.41 -3.34
N LYS A 193 1.29 -36.48 -3.02
CA LYS A 193 2.02 -35.30 -2.49
C LYS A 193 2.14 -34.19 -3.52
N VAL A 194 2.53 -34.51 -4.76
CA VAL A 194 2.65 -33.56 -5.86
C VAL A 194 1.31 -32.88 -6.13
N ASP A 195 0.20 -33.63 -6.18
CA ASP A 195 -1.13 -33.08 -6.42
C ASP A 195 -1.56 -32.13 -5.27
N SER A 196 -1.29 -32.54 -4.01
CA SER A 196 -1.57 -31.70 -2.83
C SER A 196 -0.75 -30.41 -2.83
N LEU A 197 0.53 -30.45 -3.21
CA LEU A 197 1.40 -29.27 -3.28
C LEU A 197 0.98 -28.34 -4.42
N ASN A 198 0.62 -28.86 -5.58
CA ASN A 198 0.08 -28.07 -6.69
C ASN A 198 -1.21 -27.34 -6.29
N THR A 199 -2.10 -28.02 -5.56
CA THR A 199 -3.32 -27.40 -5.04
C THR A 199 -2.99 -26.21 -4.11
N LYS A 200 -2.03 -26.40 -3.19
CA LYS A 200 -1.60 -25.31 -2.30
C LYS A 200 -0.96 -24.14 -3.03
N ILE A 201 -0.14 -24.40 -4.05
CA ILE A 201 0.43 -23.32 -4.88
C ILE A 201 -0.70 -22.53 -5.53
N PHE A 202 -1.67 -23.21 -6.13
CA PHE A 202 -2.83 -22.57 -6.75
C PHE A 202 -3.66 -21.73 -5.74
N GLU A 203 -3.84 -22.25 -4.52
CA GLU A 203 -4.50 -21.50 -3.43
C GLU A 203 -3.75 -20.23 -3.09
N TYR A 204 -2.41 -20.27 -2.93
CA TYR A 204 -1.60 -19.09 -2.66
C TYR A 204 -1.60 -18.09 -3.82
N GLU A 205 -1.50 -18.54 -5.05
CA GLU A 205 -1.59 -17.67 -6.24
C GLU A 205 -2.95 -16.99 -6.31
N THR A 206 -4.02 -17.70 -6.00
CA THR A 206 -5.38 -17.16 -5.93
C THR A 206 -5.48 -16.12 -4.81
N GLU A 207 -4.94 -16.40 -3.61
CA GLU A 207 -4.93 -15.47 -2.48
C GLU A 207 -4.14 -14.18 -2.80
N ILE A 208 -3.01 -14.29 -3.52
CA ILE A 208 -2.24 -13.12 -3.99
C ILE A 208 -3.08 -12.26 -4.91
N VAL A 209 -3.72 -12.88 -5.92
CA VAL A 209 -4.56 -12.16 -6.89
C VAL A 209 -5.77 -11.53 -6.20
N GLU A 210 -6.46 -12.25 -5.32
CA GLU A 210 -7.58 -11.71 -4.55
C GLU A 210 -7.16 -10.55 -3.65
N THR A 211 -6.02 -10.65 -2.98
CA THR A 211 -5.48 -9.58 -2.14
C THR A 211 -5.19 -8.34 -2.98
N ARG A 212 -4.59 -8.50 -4.15
CA ARG A 212 -4.34 -7.39 -5.08
C ARG A 212 -5.64 -6.75 -5.61
N ILE A 213 -6.66 -7.55 -5.91
CA ILE A 213 -7.94 -7.05 -6.42
C ILE A 213 -8.77 -6.36 -5.34
N LYS A 214 -8.89 -6.98 -4.15
CA LYS A 214 -9.73 -6.45 -3.06
C LYS A 214 -9.21 -5.13 -2.51
N ASP A 215 -7.90 -5.01 -2.39
CA ASP A 215 -7.25 -3.86 -1.75
C ASP A 215 -6.61 -2.90 -2.77
N GLY A 216 -6.43 -3.32 -4.02
CA GLY A 216 -5.61 -2.63 -5.02
C GLY A 216 -6.34 -2.22 -6.29
N SER A 217 -7.68 -2.23 -6.32
CA SER A 217 -8.39 -1.80 -7.53
C SER A 217 -8.07 -0.34 -7.92
N THR A 218 -7.57 0.46 -6.97
CA THR A 218 -6.92 1.75 -7.24
C THR A 218 -5.96 2.05 -6.09
N SER A 219 -4.67 1.85 -6.29
CA SER A 219 -3.69 2.49 -5.40
C SER A 219 -4.01 3.97 -5.34
N GLU A 220 -4.53 4.45 -4.19
CA GLU A 220 -4.87 5.87 -4.00
C GLU A 220 -3.64 6.75 -4.27
N LEU A 221 -2.44 6.18 -4.09
CA LEU A 221 -1.16 6.81 -4.36
C LEU A 221 -0.64 6.60 -5.80
N GLY A 222 -1.40 5.90 -6.65
CA GLY A 222 -1.01 5.60 -8.03
C GLY A 222 -0.53 6.80 -8.84
N PRO A 223 -1.26 7.92 -8.90
CA PRO A 223 -0.82 9.13 -9.61
C PRO A 223 0.50 9.70 -9.09
N LEU A 224 0.73 9.60 -7.78
CA LEU A 224 1.93 10.10 -7.13
C LEU A 224 3.12 9.15 -7.34
N LYS A 225 2.89 7.85 -7.35
CA LYS A 225 3.88 6.82 -7.74
C LYS A 225 4.32 7.04 -9.20
N TYR A 226 3.38 7.31 -10.09
CA TYR A 226 3.68 7.64 -11.49
C TYR A 226 4.55 8.89 -11.60
N LEU A 227 4.19 9.96 -10.88
CA LEU A 227 4.97 11.20 -10.87
C LEU A 227 6.38 10.98 -10.29
N SER A 228 6.51 10.17 -9.25
CA SER A 228 7.80 9.76 -8.67
C SER A 228 8.67 9.03 -9.70
N GLY A 229 8.10 8.07 -10.41
CA GLY A 229 8.79 7.35 -11.48
C GLY A 229 9.22 8.25 -12.64
N LEU A 230 8.37 9.20 -13.03
CA LEU A 230 8.65 10.13 -14.14
C LEU A 230 9.76 11.14 -13.78
N THR A 231 9.75 11.66 -12.56
CA THR A 231 10.67 12.71 -12.11
C THR A 231 11.97 12.17 -11.49
N GLY A 232 12.00 10.87 -11.14
CA GLY A 232 13.10 10.27 -10.38
C GLY A 232 13.18 10.79 -8.92
N THR A 233 12.17 11.52 -8.46
CA THR A 233 12.13 12.10 -7.12
C THR A 233 11.44 11.12 -6.16
N PRO A 234 12.01 10.85 -4.96
CA PRO A 234 11.36 10.02 -3.96
C PRO A 234 9.95 10.50 -3.64
N MET A 235 9.01 9.58 -3.51
CA MET A 235 7.59 9.85 -3.31
C MET A 235 7.32 10.75 -2.10
N ASP A 236 8.03 10.53 -0.99
CA ASP A 236 7.90 11.35 0.22
C ASP A 236 8.23 12.84 -0.02
N LYS A 237 9.21 13.12 -0.90
CA LYS A 237 9.53 14.51 -1.28
C LYS A 237 8.43 15.12 -2.13
N ILE A 238 7.86 14.37 -3.06
CA ILE A 238 6.75 14.84 -3.91
C ILE A 238 5.55 15.18 -3.05
N ILE A 239 5.18 14.29 -2.13
CA ILE A 239 4.10 14.53 -1.17
C ILE A 239 4.38 15.78 -0.33
N ASN A 240 5.59 15.89 0.22
CA ASN A 240 5.95 17.07 1.02
C ASN A 240 5.83 18.38 0.22
N TYR A 241 6.29 18.40 -1.02
CA TYR A 241 6.12 19.57 -1.89
C TYR A 241 4.65 19.87 -2.19
N LEU A 242 3.84 18.83 -2.44
CA LEU A 242 2.41 18.97 -2.66
C LEU A 242 1.71 19.57 -1.41
N LEU A 243 2.00 19.02 -0.23
CA LEU A 243 1.46 19.50 1.04
C LEU A 243 1.85 20.97 1.30
N LEU A 244 3.11 21.31 1.12
CA LEU A 244 3.59 22.69 1.28
C LEU A 244 2.92 23.63 0.28
N THR A 245 2.72 23.20 -0.96
CA THR A 245 2.02 24.00 -1.99
C THR A 245 0.56 24.24 -1.60
N ILE A 246 -0.15 23.21 -1.16
CA ILE A 246 -1.54 23.32 -0.70
C ILE A 246 -1.63 24.32 0.45
N ILE A 247 -0.77 24.21 1.44
CA ILE A 247 -0.77 25.05 2.64
C ILE A 247 -0.45 26.50 2.27
N PHE A 248 0.60 26.69 1.46
CA PHE A 248 1.01 28.03 1.03
C PHE A 248 -0.07 28.75 0.23
N VAL A 249 -0.90 28.02 -0.51
CA VAL A 249 -2.03 28.60 -1.25
C VAL A 249 -3.23 28.78 -0.34
N PHE A 250 -3.59 27.80 0.49
CA PHE A 250 -4.87 27.76 1.20
C PHE A 250 -4.98 28.80 2.32
N ASP A 251 -3.95 28.91 3.16
CA ASP A 251 -3.99 29.76 4.36
C ASP A 251 -3.85 31.27 4.03
N PRO A 252 -2.90 31.70 3.19
CA PRO A 252 -2.85 33.08 2.71
C PRO A 252 -4.05 33.47 1.84
N LEU A 253 -4.60 32.52 1.07
CA LEU A 253 -5.78 32.78 0.24
C LEU A 253 -7.02 33.08 1.09
N ALA A 254 -7.22 32.39 2.20
CA ALA A 254 -8.31 32.65 3.12
C ALA A 254 -8.27 34.10 3.62
N ILE A 255 -7.09 34.59 4.01
CA ILE A 255 -6.89 35.97 4.46
C ILE A 255 -7.10 36.96 3.32
N ALA A 256 -6.51 36.69 2.15
CA ALA A 256 -6.67 37.55 0.96
C ALA A 256 -8.14 37.70 0.56
N LEU A 257 -8.92 36.61 0.61
CA LEU A 257 -10.37 36.68 0.33
C LEU A 257 -11.15 37.46 1.37
N VAL A 258 -10.81 37.39 2.65
CA VAL A 258 -11.43 38.21 3.70
C VAL A 258 -11.14 39.70 3.46
N ILE A 259 -9.90 40.05 3.10
CA ILE A 259 -9.52 41.41 2.75
C ILE A 259 -10.28 41.87 1.48
N ALA A 260 -10.34 41.02 0.47
CA ALA A 260 -11.07 41.31 -0.78
C ALA A 260 -12.58 41.51 -0.53
N ALA A 261 -13.18 40.72 0.37
CA ALA A 261 -14.57 40.88 0.77
C ALA A 261 -14.78 42.25 1.46
N ASN A 262 -13.94 42.61 2.41
CA ASN A 262 -14.01 43.94 3.05
C ASN A 262 -13.90 45.07 2.00
N PHE A 263 -12.96 44.96 1.06
CA PHE A 263 -12.79 45.96 -0.01
C PHE A 263 -14.02 46.05 -0.92
N ALA A 264 -14.66 44.93 -1.22
CA ALA A 264 -15.81 44.87 -2.13
C ALA A 264 -17.11 45.44 -1.50
N PHE A 265 -17.17 45.55 -0.16
CA PHE A 265 -18.28 46.17 0.57
C PHE A 265 -18.07 47.65 0.88
N GLU A 266 -16.85 48.22 0.73
CA GLU A 266 -16.57 49.65 0.79
C GLU A 266 -17.07 50.36 -0.49
#